data_24dfe03da03711377e19e313ddd870f0
#
_entry.id   24dfe03da03711377e19e313ddd870f0
#
_cell.length_a   1.000
_cell.length_b   1.000
_cell.length_c   1.000
_cell.angle_alpha   90.00
_cell.angle_beta   90.00
_cell.angle_gamma   90.00
#
_symmetry.space_group_name_H-M   'P 1'
#
loop_
_entity.id
_entity.type
_entity.pdbx_description
1 polymer ?
#
loop_
_entity_poly.entity_id
_entity_poly.type
_entity_poly.pdbx_seq_one_letter_code
_entity_poly.pdbx_strand_id
1 'polypeptide(L)'
;TAEIARALLTTDTNVQKRIERARDRLRELDVNFDTPAAGQLCTRLDAVLAVVYLLFSQGCHVTHGEMPIRRDLCAEARRLARMLAAHPVGDVPAVHALLALMCFHGARFDARVALDGAIVLLEEQDRSAWNWSDVREGMAWLARSAAGDELTRYHVEASIAWEHCRAPTF
;
A
#
# COMPACT_ATOMS: atom_id res chain seq x y z
N THR A 1 -18.68 0.41 -0.12
CA THR A 1 -18.63 -0.48 1.07
C THR A 1 -18.11 -1.87 0.73
N ALA A 2 -18.52 -2.49 -0.39
CA ALA A 2 -18.14 -3.85 -0.78
C ALA A 2 -16.61 -4.06 -0.83
N GLU A 3 -15.84 -3.14 -1.40
CA GLU A 3 -14.37 -3.19 -1.44
C GLU A 3 -13.77 -3.14 -0.04
N ILE A 4 -14.30 -2.28 0.84
CA ILE A 4 -13.85 -2.20 2.24
C ILE A 4 -14.18 -3.49 3.00
N ALA A 5 -15.35 -4.07 2.76
CA ALA A 5 -15.76 -5.32 3.38
C ALA A 5 -14.82 -6.47 3.00
N ARG A 6 -14.43 -6.56 1.74
CA ARG A 6 -13.42 -7.52 1.27
C ARG A 6 -12.05 -7.29 1.92
N ALA A 7 -11.57 -6.03 1.94
CA ALA A 7 -10.30 -5.66 2.56
C ALA A 7 -10.21 -6.07 4.02
N LEU A 8 -11.33 -5.96 4.74
CA LEU A 8 -11.43 -6.23 6.17
C LEU A 8 -11.98 -7.62 6.50
N LEU A 9 -12.16 -8.50 5.50
CA LEU A 9 -12.72 -9.84 5.64
C LEU A 9 -14.03 -9.85 6.44
N THR A 10 -14.96 -8.95 6.09
CA THR A 10 -16.24 -8.76 6.78
C THR A 10 -17.38 -8.57 5.78
N THR A 11 -18.60 -8.31 6.25
CA THR A 11 -19.76 -8.07 5.40
C THR A 11 -20.01 -6.57 5.15
N ASP A 12 -20.64 -6.24 4.04
CA ASP A 12 -21.06 -4.86 3.69
C ASP A 12 -21.89 -4.22 4.80
N THR A 13 -22.82 -4.99 5.36
CA THR A 13 -23.67 -4.53 6.46
C THR A 13 -22.84 -4.15 7.70
N ASN A 14 -21.81 -4.94 8.03
CA ASN A 14 -20.91 -4.63 9.13
C ASN A 14 -20.10 -3.35 8.87
N VAL A 15 -19.64 -3.16 7.63
CA VAL A 15 -18.92 -1.94 7.24
C VAL A 15 -19.84 -0.73 7.36
N GLN A 16 -21.07 -0.80 6.84
CA GLN A 16 -22.05 0.27 6.95
C GLN A 16 -22.30 0.67 8.41
N LYS A 17 -22.57 -0.31 9.28
CA LYS A 17 -22.77 -0.07 10.72
C LYS A 17 -21.55 0.53 11.40
N ARG A 18 -20.33 0.15 10.98
CA ARG A 18 -19.09 0.76 11.52
C ARG A 18 -18.93 2.20 11.07
N ILE A 19 -19.24 2.51 9.80
CA ILE A 19 -19.19 3.87 9.27
C ILE A 19 -20.24 4.76 9.98
N GLU A 20 -21.47 4.29 10.15
CA GLU A 20 -22.53 5.01 10.85
C GLU A 20 -22.10 5.33 12.30
N ARG A 21 -21.67 4.31 13.06
CA ARG A 21 -21.18 4.51 14.42
C ARG A 21 -19.99 5.47 14.53
N ALA A 22 -19.06 5.40 13.55
CA ALA A 22 -17.92 6.30 13.51
C ALA A 22 -18.38 7.75 13.26
N ARG A 23 -19.33 7.96 12.33
CA ARG A 23 -19.92 9.29 12.06
C ARG A 23 -20.65 9.85 13.26
N ASP A 24 -21.45 9.04 13.94
CA ASP A 24 -22.17 9.47 15.14
C ASP A 24 -21.17 9.83 16.24
N ARG A 25 -20.12 9.02 16.42
CA ARG A 25 -19.07 9.33 17.40
C ARG A 25 -18.32 10.62 17.08
N LEU A 26 -18.04 10.90 15.81
CA LEU A 26 -17.40 12.15 15.39
C LEU A 26 -18.31 13.37 15.65
N ARG A 27 -19.64 13.22 15.44
CA ARG A 27 -20.61 14.29 15.77
C ARG A 27 -20.70 14.54 17.28
N GLU A 28 -20.77 13.47 18.10
CA GLU A 28 -20.80 13.58 19.55
C GLU A 28 -19.56 14.28 20.13
N LEU A 29 -18.40 14.06 19.52
CA LEU A 29 -17.12 14.61 19.96
C LEU A 29 -16.86 16.03 19.43
N ASP A 30 -17.77 16.57 18.60
CA ASP A 30 -17.60 17.87 17.91
C ASP A 30 -16.20 18.02 17.29
N VAL A 31 -15.76 16.95 16.60
CA VAL A 31 -14.41 16.89 16.03
C VAL A 31 -14.30 17.87 14.89
N ASN A 32 -13.55 18.93 15.09
CA ASN A 32 -13.13 19.80 14.01
C ASN A 32 -12.16 19.05 13.08
N PHE A 33 -12.41 19.12 11.77
CA PHE A 33 -11.50 18.59 10.75
C PHE A 33 -10.35 19.57 10.41
N ASP A 34 -9.94 20.37 11.40
CA ASP A 34 -8.77 21.21 11.29
C ASP A 34 -7.50 20.37 11.12
N THR A 35 -6.49 20.95 10.48
CA THR A 35 -5.20 20.29 10.31
C THR A 35 -4.64 19.92 11.69
N PRO A 36 -4.44 18.62 11.99
CA PRO A 36 -3.98 18.21 13.32
C PRO A 36 -2.59 18.77 13.60
N ALA A 37 -2.34 19.14 14.86
CA ALA A 37 -1.01 19.56 15.28
C ALA A 37 0.03 18.44 15.01
N ALA A 38 1.28 18.81 14.75
CA ALA A 38 2.35 17.87 14.38
C ALA A 38 2.47 16.69 15.37
N GLY A 39 2.34 16.92 16.68
CA GLY A 39 2.37 15.86 17.69
C GLY A 39 1.21 14.85 17.59
N GLN A 40 0.05 15.28 17.08
CA GLN A 40 -1.08 14.38 16.85
C GLN A 40 -0.89 13.54 15.58
N LEU A 41 -0.14 14.05 14.59
CA LEU A 41 0.20 13.30 13.37
C LEU A 41 1.13 12.13 13.70
N CYS A 42 2.14 12.32 14.54
CA CYS A 42 3.05 11.25 14.95
C CYS A 42 2.30 10.08 15.57
N THR A 43 1.38 10.34 16.49
CA THR A 43 0.63 9.28 17.19
C THR A 43 -0.36 8.52 16.30
N ARG A 44 -0.69 9.06 15.13
CA ARG A 44 -1.64 8.45 14.17
C ARG A 44 -0.96 7.81 12.96
N LEU A 45 0.36 7.98 12.82
CA LEU A 45 1.09 7.58 11.61
C LEU A 45 0.89 6.10 11.29
N ASP A 46 0.98 5.22 12.28
CA ASP A 46 0.77 3.77 12.08
C ASP A 46 -0.61 3.44 11.53
N ALA A 47 -1.65 4.10 12.06
CA ALA A 47 -3.01 3.92 11.57
C ALA A 47 -3.16 4.43 10.11
N VAL A 48 -2.52 5.55 9.77
CA VAL A 48 -2.51 6.09 8.41
C VAL A 48 -1.79 5.15 7.46
N LEU A 49 -0.61 4.63 7.85
CA LEU A 49 0.14 3.65 7.06
C LEU A 49 -0.67 2.37 6.83
N ALA A 50 -1.38 1.89 7.85
CA ALA A 50 -2.24 0.72 7.72
C ALA A 50 -3.37 0.95 6.70
N VAL A 51 -3.99 2.13 6.70
CA VAL A 51 -5.05 2.49 5.72
C VAL A 51 -4.47 2.58 4.31
N VAL A 52 -3.33 3.25 4.14
CA VAL A 52 -2.67 3.40 2.83
C VAL A 52 -2.21 2.04 2.29
N TYR A 53 -1.67 1.17 3.15
CA TYR A 53 -1.32 -0.21 2.80
C TYR A 53 -2.55 -1.03 2.37
N LEU A 54 -3.67 -0.94 3.11
CA LEU A 54 -4.92 -1.63 2.74
C LEU A 54 -5.47 -1.14 1.41
N LEU A 55 -5.42 0.16 1.13
CA LEU A 55 -5.83 0.73 -0.14
C LEU A 55 -4.99 0.16 -1.30
N PHE A 56 -3.68 0.11 -1.13
CA PHE A 56 -2.78 -0.49 -2.12
C PHE A 56 -3.06 -1.98 -2.31
N SER A 57 -3.19 -2.72 -1.21
CA SER A 57 -3.44 -4.15 -1.23
C SER A 57 -4.75 -4.48 -1.96
N GLN A 58 -5.81 -3.70 -1.75
CA GLN A 58 -7.06 -3.85 -2.49
C GLN A 58 -6.91 -3.59 -3.98
N GLY A 59 -6.07 -2.64 -4.36
CA GLY A 59 -5.72 -2.39 -5.75
C GLY A 59 -4.96 -3.54 -6.41
N CYS A 60 -4.11 -4.23 -5.64
CA CYS A 60 -3.29 -5.35 -6.10
C CYS A 60 -4.00 -6.69 -6.14
N HIS A 61 -5.09 -6.89 -5.34
CA HIS A 61 -5.79 -8.16 -5.28
C HIS A 61 -6.68 -8.35 -6.50
N VAL A 62 -6.29 -9.28 -7.35
CA VAL A 62 -7.14 -9.82 -8.43
C VAL A 62 -7.95 -10.94 -7.82
N THR A 63 -9.24 -10.72 -7.60
CA THR A 63 -10.15 -11.80 -7.23
C THR A 63 -10.50 -12.57 -8.50
N HIS A 64 -10.43 -13.90 -8.47
CA HIS A 64 -10.77 -14.76 -9.61
C HIS A 64 -12.05 -14.28 -10.31
N GLY A 65 -11.94 -13.96 -11.59
CA GLY A 65 -13.06 -13.83 -12.52
C GLY A 65 -13.66 -12.45 -12.77
N GLU A 66 -13.40 -11.42 -11.97
CA GLU A 66 -14.21 -10.21 -12.12
C GLU A 66 -13.48 -8.86 -12.20
N MET A 67 -12.25 -8.70 -11.73
CA MET A 67 -11.62 -7.38 -11.74
C MET A 67 -10.12 -7.44 -12.02
N PRO A 68 -9.65 -6.70 -13.04
CA PRO A 68 -8.24 -6.47 -13.24
C PRO A 68 -7.64 -5.70 -12.04
N ILE A 69 -6.30 -5.69 -11.95
CA ILE A 69 -5.61 -4.83 -10.98
C ILE A 69 -6.17 -3.42 -11.03
N ARG A 70 -6.65 -2.91 -9.90
CA ARG A 70 -7.15 -1.55 -9.76
C ARG A 70 -5.96 -0.58 -9.66
N ARG A 71 -5.35 -0.29 -10.81
CA ARG A 71 -4.18 0.60 -10.90
C ARG A 71 -4.46 2.00 -10.36
N ASP A 72 -5.70 2.46 -10.46
CA ASP A 72 -6.17 3.72 -9.89
C ASP A 72 -5.99 3.77 -8.36
N LEU A 73 -6.41 2.70 -7.65
CA LEU A 73 -6.23 2.59 -6.20
C LEU A 73 -4.75 2.49 -5.80
N CYS A 74 -3.97 1.72 -6.57
CA CYS A 74 -2.53 1.59 -6.33
C CYS A 74 -1.80 2.91 -6.54
N ALA A 75 -2.15 3.66 -7.60
CA ALA A 75 -1.58 4.97 -7.89
C ALA A 75 -1.92 5.98 -6.78
N GLU A 76 -3.17 5.99 -6.32
CA GLU A 76 -3.60 6.87 -5.23
C GLU A 76 -2.90 6.52 -3.91
N ALA A 77 -2.77 5.25 -3.56
CA ALA A 77 -2.02 4.83 -2.37
C ALA A 77 -0.55 5.28 -2.43
N ARG A 78 0.12 5.10 -3.58
CA ARG A 78 1.50 5.59 -3.79
C ARG A 78 1.58 7.12 -3.68
N ARG A 79 0.60 7.85 -4.24
CA ARG A 79 0.53 9.30 -4.14
C ARG A 79 0.43 9.76 -2.68
N LEU A 80 -0.46 9.13 -1.90
CA LEU A 80 -0.63 9.42 -0.47
C LEU A 80 0.64 9.10 0.32
N ALA A 81 1.27 7.95 0.07
CA ALA A 81 2.53 7.60 0.72
C ALA A 81 3.67 8.58 0.38
N ARG A 82 3.76 9.08 -0.88
CA ARG A 82 4.74 10.13 -1.25
C ARG A 82 4.46 11.45 -0.56
N MET A 83 3.19 11.83 -0.41
CA MET A 83 2.83 13.02 0.36
C MET A 83 3.24 12.91 1.83
N LEU A 84 3.06 11.72 2.44
CA LEU A 84 3.55 11.44 3.79
C LEU A 84 5.08 11.58 3.86
N ALA A 85 5.82 10.95 2.95
CA ALA A 85 7.28 11.00 2.92
C ALA A 85 7.84 12.43 2.68
N ALA A 86 7.06 13.30 2.04
CA ALA A 86 7.42 14.70 1.83
C ALA A 86 7.14 15.58 3.06
N HIS A 87 6.38 15.09 4.03
CA HIS A 87 6.06 15.83 5.25
C HIS A 87 7.05 15.47 6.37
N PRO A 88 7.56 16.42 7.17
CA PRO A 88 8.56 16.14 8.22
C PRO A 88 8.18 15.04 9.20
N VAL A 89 6.90 14.90 9.54
CA VAL A 89 6.40 13.82 10.41
C VAL A 89 6.38 12.47 9.73
N GLY A 90 6.25 12.44 8.42
CA GLY A 90 6.18 11.22 7.63
C GLY A 90 7.50 10.85 6.93
N ASP A 91 8.55 11.66 7.06
CA ASP A 91 9.90 11.34 6.56
C ASP A 91 10.59 10.37 7.53
N VAL A 92 10.05 9.16 7.63
CA VAL A 92 10.49 8.13 8.56
C VAL A 92 10.67 6.78 7.85
N PRO A 93 11.52 5.87 8.39
CA PRO A 93 11.83 4.58 7.78
C PRO A 93 10.62 3.75 7.39
N ALA A 94 9.58 3.70 8.22
CA ALA A 94 8.36 2.93 7.97
C ALA A 94 7.60 3.39 6.70
N VAL A 95 7.53 4.69 6.47
CA VAL A 95 6.91 5.27 5.24
C VAL A 95 7.74 4.95 4.01
N HIS A 96 9.06 5.04 4.12
CA HIS A 96 9.97 4.71 3.02
C HIS A 96 9.89 3.21 2.66
N ALA A 97 9.84 2.33 3.66
CA ALA A 97 9.66 0.90 3.45
C ALA A 97 8.33 0.58 2.74
N LEU A 98 7.25 1.24 3.14
CA LEU A 98 5.94 1.09 2.48
C LEU A 98 5.99 1.56 1.02
N LEU A 99 6.65 2.69 0.72
CA LEU A 99 6.86 3.18 -0.64
C LEU A 99 7.67 2.19 -1.48
N ALA A 100 8.76 1.65 -0.93
CA ALA A 100 9.57 0.63 -1.59
C ALA A 100 8.73 -0.59 -1.98
N LEU A 101 7.95 -1.10 -1.03
CA LEU A 101 7.04 -2.22 -1.25
C LEU A 101 6.05 -1.96 -2.38
N MET A 102 5.41 -0.78 -2.37
CA MET A 102 4.47 -0.37 -3.42
C MET A 102 5.14 -0.26 -4.80
N CYS A 103 6.38 0.21 -4.86
CA CYS A 103 7.15 0.29 -6.09
C CYS A 103 7.46 -1.10 -6.65
N PHE A 104 7.97 -2.03 -5.84
CA PHE A 104 8.31 -3.38 -6.28
C PHE A 104 7.09 -4.18 -6.74
N HIS A 105 5.96 -4.07 -6.04
CA HIS A 105 4.72 -4.70 -6.48
C HIS A 105 4.16 -4.04 -7.74
N GLY A 106 4.18 -2.71 -7.82
CA GLY A 106 3.70 -1.94 -8.96
C GLY A 106 4.48 -2.22 -10.23
N ALA A 107 5.79 -2.42 -10.11
CA ALA A 107 6.68 -2.73 -11.22
C ALA A 107 6.25 -3.97 -12.03
N ARG A 108 5.52 -4.89 -11.40
CA ARG A 108 5.15 -6.18 -11.97
C ARG A 108 3.73 -6.23 -12.55
N PHE A 109 2.96 -5.15 -12.49
CA PHE A 109 1.54 -5.16 -12.85
C PHE A 109 1.28 -5.61 -14.30
N ASP A 110 2.16 -5.26 -15.23
CA ASP A 110 2.01 -5.61 -16.65
C ASP A 110 2.28 -7.11 -16.92
N ALA A 111 3.09 -7.76 -16.08
CA ALA A 111 3.40 -9.18 -16.18
C ALA A 111 2.51 -10.07 -15.29
N ARG A 112 1.69 -9.47 -14.43
CA ARG A 112 0.95 -10.21 -13.38
C ARG A 112 -0.37 -10.79 -13.86
N VAL A 113 -0.93 -10.28 -14.94
CA VAL A 113 -2.22 -10.71 -15.48
C VAL A 113 -2.03 -11.05 -16.96
N ALA A 114 -2.38 -12.27 -17.34
CA ALA A 114 -2.36 -12.73 -18.72
C ALA A 114 -3.52 -12.09 -19.54
N LEU A 115 -3.45 -12.21 -20.85
CA LEU A 115 -4.46 -11.64 -21.76
C LEU A 115 -5.88 -12.18 -21.53
N ASP A 116 -6.00 -13.39 -21.03
CA ASP A 116 -7.27 -14.03 -20.67
C ASP A 116 -7.76 -13.65 -19.25
N GLY A 117 -7.04 -12.77 -18.54
CA GLY A 117 -7.35 -12.36 -17.17
C GLY A 117 -6.83 -13.29 -16.08
N ALA A 118 -6.14 -14.38 -16.41
CA ALA A 118 -5.54 -15.28 -15.42
C ALA A 118 -4.38 -14.61 -14.68
N ILE A 119 -4.22 -14.96 -13.39
CA ILE A 119 -3.06 -14.50 -12.60
C ILE A 119 -1.84 -15.34 -13.01
N VAL A 120 -0.77 -14.65 -13.41
CA VAL A 120 0.53 -15.24 -13.73
C VAL A 120 1.35 -15.34 -12.45
N LEU A 121 1.80 -16.55 -12.09
CA LEU A 121 2.66 -16.78 -10.94
C LEU A 121 3.98 -16.04 -11.11
N LEU A 122 4.61 -15.69 -10.01
CA LEU A 122 5.83 -14.88 -10.01
C LEU A 122 6.95 -15.51 -10.87
N GLU A 123 7.12 -16.82 -10.78
CA GLU A 123 8.11 -17.60 -11.53
C GLU A 123 7.84 -17.67 -13.04
N GLU A 124 6.58 -17.45 -13.44
CA GLU A 124 6.13 -17.49 -14.83
C GLU A 124 6.07 -16.10 -15.47
N GLN A 125 6.26 -15.03 -14.69
CA GLN A 125 6.15 -13.65 -15.19
C GLN A 125 7.28 -13.31 -16.14
N ASP A 126 6.92 -12.71 -17.30
CA ASP A 126 7.91 -12.10 -18.19
C ASP A 126 8.54 -10.87 -17.54
N ARG A 127 9.78 -11.00 -17.12
CA ARG A 127 10.54 -9.91 -16.48
C ARG A 127 10.87 -8.76 -17.44
N SER A 128 10.82 -8.98 -18.76
CA SER A 128 11.01 -7.91 -19.73
C SER A 128 9.85 -6.90 -19.72
N ALA A 129 8.65 -7.35 -19.31
CA ALA A 129 7.46 -6.52 -19.13
C ALA A 129 7.43 -5.76 -17.79
N TRP A 130 8.41 -5.97 -16.90
CA TRP A 130 8.46 -5.27 -15.64
C TRP A 130 8.89 -3.81 -15.81
N ASN A 131 8.27 -2.91 -15.05
CA ASN A 131 8.68 -1.50 -15.00
C ASN A 131 9.95 -1.33 -14.16
N TRP A 132 11.09 -1.41 -14.78
CA TRP A 132 12.40 -1.27 -14.12
C TRP A 132 12.65 0.14 -13.56
N SER A 133 11.91 1.16 -13.99
CA SER A 133 11.95 2.47 -13.35
C SER A 133 11.35 2.43 -11.95
N ASP A 134 10.22 1.73 -11.79
CA ASP A 134 9.60 1.51 -10.47
C ASP A 134 10.53 0.67 -9.57
N VAL A 135 11.21 -0.33 -10.12
CA VAL A 135 12.20 -1.12 -9.35
C VAL A 135 13.31 -0.23 -8.82
N ARG A 136 13.88 0.65 -9.67
CA ARG A 136 14.93 1.59 -9.23
C ARG A 136 14.43 2.59 -8.17
N GLU A 137 13.22 3.12 -8.34
CA GLU A 137 12.59 3.98 -7.34
C GLU A 137 12.43 3.24 -6.01
N GLY A 138 11.94 1.97 -6.06
CA GLY A 138 11.79 1.11 -4.89
C GLY A 138 13.10 0.88 -4.14
N MET A 139 14.19 0.64 -4.88
CA MET A 139 15.53 0.52 -4.28
C MET A 139 15.97 1.79 -3.54
N ALA A 140 15.72 2.96 -4.12
CA ALA A 140 16.06 4.24 -3.48
C ALA A 140 15.27 4.43 -2.18
N TRP A 141 13.98 4.09 -2.17
CA TRP A 141 13.15 4.13 -0.97
C TRP A 141 13.57 3.09 0.06
N LEU A 142 13.90 1.85 -0.37
CA LEU A 142 14.38 0.80 0.52
C LEU A 142 15.69 1.19 1.20
N ALA A 143 16.62 1.80 0.47
CA ALA A 143 17.86 2.31 1.05
C ALA A 143 17.61 3.39 2.10
N ARG A 144 16.65 4.31 1.86
CA ARG A 144 16.25 5.31 2.87
C ARG A 144 15.58 4.70 4.09
N SER A 145 14.85 3.60 3.91
CA SER A 145 14.18 2.91 5.02
C SER A 145 15.15 2.20 5.98
N ALA A 146 16.41 2.01 5.59
CA ALA A 146 17.41 1.37 6.42
C ALA A 146 17.99 2.31 7.50
N ALA A 147 17.51 3.54 7.62
CA ALA A 147 17.94 4.47 8.66
C ALA A 147 17.26 4.14 10.00
N GLY A 148 18.04 4.11 11.10
CA GLY A 148 17.53 3.81 12.45
C GLY A 148 17.37 2.32 12.75
N ASP A 149 16.78 2.02 13.91
CA ASP A 149 16.71 0.67 14.48
C ASP A 149 15.29 0.06 14.42
N GLU A 150 14.31 0.80 13.95
CA GLU A 150 12.93 0.34 13.90
C GLU A 150 12.67 -0.56 12.69
N LEU A 151 12.25 -1.79 12.97
CA LEU A 151 11.86 -2.77 11.94
C LEU A 151 10.34 -2.96 11.95
N THR A 152 9.68 -2.54 10.87
CA THR A 152 8.24 -2.79 10.67
C THR A 152 8.00 -3.92 9.69
N ARG A 153 6.77 -4.41 9.61
CA ARG A 153 6.36 -5.39 8.58
C ARG A 153 6.66 -4.90 7.16
N TYR A 154 6.56 -3.59 6.91
CA TYR A 154 6.82 -3.02 5.57
C TYR A 154 8.27 -3.20 5.14
N HIS A 155 9.23 -3.13 6.07
CA HIS A 155 10.63 -3.41 5.80
C HIS A 155 10.85 -4.86 5.36
N VAL A 156 10.24 -5.80 6.09
CA VAL A 156 10.34 -7.24 5.77
C VAL A 156 9.71 -7.53 4.42
N GLU A 157 8.48 -7.07 4.19
CA GLU A 157 7.76 -7.29 2.94
C GLU A 157 8.47 -6.64 1.75
N ALA A 158 9.00 -5.41 1.91
CA ALA A 158 9.77 -4.73 0.87
C ALA A 158 11.07 -5.44 0.55
N SER A 159 11.78 -5.96 1.57
CA SER A 159 13.01 -6.73 1.38
C SER A 159 12.75 -8.03 0.62
N ILE A 160 11.69 -8.76 0.96
CA ILE A 160 11.26 -9.96 0.22
C ILE A 160 10.92 -9.60 -1.22
N ALA A 161 10.15 -8.54 -1.44
CA ALA A 161 9.78 -8.09 -2.79
C ALA A 161 11.01 -7.65 -3.60
N TRP A 162 12.00 -7.03 -2.96
CA TRP A 162 13.28 -6.71 -3.59
C TRP A 162 14.06 -7.96 -4.00
N GLU A 163 14.15 -8.98 -3.13
CA GLU A 163 14.84 -10.23 -3.49
C GLU A 163 14.21 -10.88 -4.71
N HIS A 164 12.88 -10.86 -4.82
CA HIS A 164 12.18 -11.32 -6.03
C HIS A 164 12.50 -10.48 -7.29
N CYS A 165 12.75 -9.18 -7.12
CA CYS A 165 13.16 -8.34 -8.25
C CYS A 165 14.62 -8.58 -8.65
N ARG A 166 15.50 -8.87 -7.69
CA ARG A 166 16.94 -9.00 -7.88
C ARG A 166 17.34 -10.38 -8.41
N ALA A 167 16.70 -11.44 -7.93
CA ALA A 167 17.04 -12.81 -8.31
C ALA A 167 16.92 -13.02 -9.82
N PRO A 168 17.94 -13.56 -10.50
CA PRO A 168 17.88 -13.81 -11.95
C PRO A 168 16.94 -14.97 -12.32
N THR A 169 16.77 -15.92 -11.41
CA THR A 169 15.87 -17.09 -11.51
C THR A 169 15.22 -17.37 -10.16
N PHE A 170 14.11 -18.10 -10.19
CA PHE A 170 13.45 -18.65 -8.99
C PHE A 170 13.97 -20.04 -8.71
#